data_9b7d09d3cce98fb2bce32ea0a51a07ea
#
_entry.id   9b7d09d3cce98fb2bce32ea0a51a07ea
#
_cell.length_a   1.000
_cell.length_b   1.000
_cell.length_c   1.000
_cell.angle_alpha   90.00
_cell.angle_beta   90.00
_cell.angle_gamma   90.00
#
_symmetry.space_group_name_H-M   'P 1'
#
loop_
_entity.id
_entity.type
_entity.pdbx_description
1 polymer ?
#
loop_
_entity_poly.entity_id
_entity_poly.type
_entity_poly.pdbx_seq_one_letter_code
_entity_poly.pdbx_strand_id
1 'polypeptide(L)'
;MKFGKLILFALMTVAVAAKAETSTNNARSLTLEEAIRLALQHNLEVQIERVNPEIASFNLKSIYGAYDPTLGVRAEKSFNSSPGGFSSVGLDIPGNETDRESIQPFLSGMLPTGLKYDINADLLSRSSGTRSFARTTITTNGLGAPIGTNTTIQTVDRGVEYSPSAGIDLAQPLLKNFWIDSTRQQILINKNTLKISELGVRNRIMDVVTRVEQAYYDLIFQLENVRVQEKGLELADRLQAENKRRVEVGALAPLDEKQAESQAAGSRADLLTARQSLQAQENVLKNLITDDYREWHDVTIQPVEKLVAIPEKLNLMESWQRGMTQRPDLLQTRLDIERRNILLRYQRNQLFPQLDLIGSYGRNGLDRHWGGALEDIRDETNPRFSYGILFSIPLGNRGPKNLYRATKAEKEQALLQLKQLEQNVMVQIDDAVKLAQTSFERVDATRQARLYAEAALDAEQKKLENGKSTSFIVLQLQRDLTGARSEEIRSLADYNKALAQLAFAEGSVFERNHLTVEIK
;
A
#
# COMPACT_ATOMS: atom_id res chain seq x y z
N MET A 1 -41.49 46.67 8.40
CA MET A 1 -41.36 46.50 9.87
C MET A 1 -39.91 46.09 10.11
N LYS A 2 -39.09 47.01 10.44
CA LYS A 2 -38.33 47.41 11.64
C LYS A 2 -37.97 46.26 12.57
N PHE A 3 -36.62 46.05 12.73
CA PHE A 3 -35.81 45.93 13.95
C PHE A 3 -34.46 45.36 13.48
N GLY A 4 -33.36 45.94 13.50
CA GLY A 4 -32.64 46.84 14.37
C GLY A 4 -32.00 46.10 15.53
N LYS A 5 -30.74 45.55 15.41
CA LYS A 5 -29.93 45.19 16.57
C LYS A 5 -28.47 45.64 16.38
N LEU A 6 -28.16 46.54 17.27
CA LEU A 6 -26.87 47.11 17.67
C LEU A 6 -25.78 46.03 17.81
N ILE A 7 -24.62 46.29 17.17
CA ILE A 7 -23.37 45.56 17.43
C ILE A 7 -22.55 46.39 18.43
N LEU A 8 -22.41 45.84 19.63
CA LEU A 8 -21.56 46.39 20.70
C LEU A 8 -20.11 45.89 20.43
N PHE A 9 -19.19 46.83 20.09
CA PHE A 9 -17.76 46.58 19.96
C PHE A 9 -17.16 46.54 21.37
N ALA A 10 -16.80 45.37 21.89
CA ALA A 10 -15.97 45.22 23.07
C ALA A 10 -14.51 45.14 22.63
N LEU A 11 -13.76 46.25 22.91
CA LEU A 11 -12.30 46.26 22.82
C LEU A 11 -11.74 45.33 23.91
N MET A 12 -11.23 44.19 23.53
CA MET A 12 -10.46 43.30 24.39
C MET A 12 -8.97 43.55 24.11
N THR A 13 -8.34 44.33 24.96
CA THR A 13 -6.89 44.51 25.01
C THR A 13 -6.24 43.19 25.41
N VAL A 14 -5.66 42.51 24.44
CA VAL A 14 -4.80 41.35 24.69
C VAL A 14 -3.43 41.85 25.15
N ALA A 15 -3.16 41.75 26.43
CA ALA A 15 -1.83 41.85 26.97
C ALA A 15 -0.99 40.65 26.49
N VAL A 16 -0.12 40.89 25.52
CA VAL A 16 0.92 39.89 25.14
C VAL A 16 1.93 39.89 26.29
N ALA A 17 1.76 38.94 27.19
CA ALA A 17 2.82 38.54 28.11
C ALA A 17 3.90 37.87 27.28
N ALA A 18 5.00 38.58 26.99
CA ALA A 18 6.23 37.97 26.50
C ALA A 18 6.72 36.99 27.57
N LYS A 19 6.44 35.72 27.37
CA LYS A 19 7.03 34.61 28.14
C LYS A 19 8.51 34.60 27.73
N ALA A 20 9.38 35.12 28.59
CA ALA A 20 10.81 34.93 28.47
C ALA A 20 11.05 33.39 28.44
N GLU A 21 11.45 32.88 27.30
CA GLU A 21 11.94 31.50 27.18
C GLU A 21 13.23 31.40 27.99
N THR A 22 13.10 30.97 29.24
CA THR A 22 14.21 30.34 29.92
C THR A 22 14.57 29.10 29.11
N SER A 23 15.74 29.11 28.46
CA SER A 23 16.36 27.93 27.86
C SER A 23 16.65 26.93 28.97
N THR A 24 15.64 26.21 29.39
CA THR A 24 15.83 24.98 30.15
C THR A 24 16.47 23.98 29.18
N ASN A 25 17.68 23.57 29.53
CA ASN A 25 18.37 22.48 28.86
C ASN A 25 17.47 21.23 28.95
N ASN A 26 16.57 21.05 27.98
CA ASN A 26 15.61 19.93 27.93
C ASN A 26 16.34 18.67 27.47
N ALA A 27 17.31 18.22 28.28
CA ALA A 27 18.00 16.98 28.05
C ALA A 27 17.04 15.83 28.42
N ARG A 28 16.69 15.01 27.43
CA ARG A 28 15.85 13.81 27.61
C ARG A 28 16.72 12.58 27.50
N SER A 29 16.79 11.80 28.57
CA SER A 29 17.40 10.48 28.51
C SER A 29 16.50 9.55 27.70
N LEU A 30 17.07 8.82 26.75
CA LEU A 30 16.35 7.92 25.86
C LEU A 30 17.07 6.58 25.82
N THR A 31 16.33 5.50 26.08
CA THR A 31 16.81 4.13 25.85
C THR A 31 16.52 3.68 24.43
N LEU A 32 17.24 2.68 23.93
CA LEU A 32 17.00 2.09 22.63
C LEU A 32 15.57 1.54 22.51
N GLU A 33 15.10 0.84 23.53
CA GLU A 33 13.73 0.30 23.57
C GLU A 33 12.68 1.41 23.52
N GLU A 34 12.88 2.51 24.26
CA GLU A 34 11.98 3.66 24.21
C GLU A 34 12.02 4.35 22.83
N ALA A 35 13.19 4.48 22.19
CA ALA A 35 13.33 5.03 20.86
C ALA A 35 12.56 4.19 19.82
N ILE A 36 12.69 2.86 19.87
CA ILE A 36 11.93 1.94 19.01
C ILE A 36 10.43 2.08 19.26
N ARG A 37 10.00 2.13 20.52
CA ARG A 37 8.58 2.28 20.87
C ARG A 37 8.00 3.60 20.34
N LEU A 38 8.70 4.72 20.50
CA LEU A 38 8.30 6.01 19.96
C LEU A 38 8.22 5.97 18.43
N ALA A 39 9.21 5.39 17.76
CA ALA A 39 9.18 5.24 16.31
C ALA A 39 7.98 4.40 15.84
N LEU A 40 7.64 3.31 16.50
CA LEU A 40 6.49 2.49 16.16
C LEU A 40 5.15 3.21 16.34
N GLN A 41 5.08 4.20 17.23
CA GLN A 41 3.88 5.00 17.52
C GLN A 41 3.77 6.22 16.61
N HIS A 42 4.87 6.93 16.37
CA HIS A 42 4.88 8.26 15.78
C HIS A 42 5.54 8.33 14.39
N ASN A 43 6.30 7.33 13.96
CA ASN A 43 6.93 7.40 12.65
C ASN A 43 5.89 7.41 11.52
N LEU A 44 5.93 8.46 10.70
CA LEU A 44 4.96 8.67 9.62
C LEU A 44 5.01 7.57 8.55
N GLU A 45 6.18 6.98 8.26
CA GLU A 45 6.28 5.89 7.28
C GLU A 45 5.52 4.64 7.76
N VAL A 46 5.60 4.34 9.07
CA VAL A 46 4.85 3.23 9.67
C VAL A 46 3.34 3.53 9.68
N GLN A 47 2.95 4.76 10.02
CA GLN A 47 1.55 5.17 10.02
C GLN A 47 0.94 5.09 8.60
N ILE A 48 1.65 5.60 7.59
CA ILE A 48 1.23 5.52 6.18
C ILE A 48 1.05 4.06 5.76
N GLU A 49 2.04 3.20 6.06
CA GLU A 49 1.96 1.80 5.66
C GLU A 49 0.84 1.04 6.37
N ARG A 50 0.50 1.38 7.61
CA ARG A 50 -0.64 0.79 8.36
C ARG A 50 -2.00 1.05 7.72
N VAL A 51 -2.14 2.10 6.92
CA VAL A 51 -3.39 2.39 6.18
C VAL A 51 -3.57 1.45 4.98
N ASN A 52 -2.50 0.88 4.42
CA ASN A 52 -2.58 0.02 3.23
C ASN A 52 -3.44 -1.26 3.43
N PRO A 53 -3.36 -2.01 4.55
CA PRO A 53 -4.29 -3.11 4.83
C PRO A 53 -5.75 -2.67 4.94
N GLU A 54 -6.01 -1.49 5.49
CA GLU A 54 -7.36 -0.94 5.59
C GLU A 54 -7.93 -0.64 4.19
N ILE A 55 -7.14 0.02 3.33
CA ILE A 55 -7.49 0.24 1.92
C ILE A 55 -7.76 -1.09 1.20
N ALA A 56 -6.88 -2.09 1.38
CA ALA A 56 -7.06 -3.40 0.78
C ALA A 56 -8.33 -4.11 1.29
N SER A 57 -8.68 -3.94 2.57
CA SER A 57 -9.92 -4.44 3.17
C SER A 57 -11.15 -3.79 2.55
N PHE A 58 -11.15 -2.46 2.37
CA PHE A 58 -12.25 -1.77 1.71
C PHE A 58 -12.38 -2.16 0.25
N ASN A 59 -11.28 -2.31 -0.48
CA ASN A 59 -11.29 -2.81 -1.86
C ASN A 59 -11.88 -4.23 -1.94
N LEU A 60 -11.50 -5.11 -1.01
CA LEU A 60 -12.09 -6.45 -0.92
C LEU A 60 -13.60 -6.38 -0.65
N LYS A 61 -14.05 -5.56 0.29
CA LYS A 61 -15.48 -5.37 0.60
C LYS A 61 -16.24 -4.79 -0.60
N SER A 62 -15.65 -3.84 -1.32
CA SER A 62 -16.23 -3.25 -2.54
C SER A 62 -16.54 -4.30 -3.61
N ILE A 63 -15.68 -5.32 -3.78
CA ILE A 63 -15.92 -6.38 -4.77
C ILE A 63 -17.12 -7.26 -4.42
N TYR A 64 -17.40 -7.44 -3.11
CA TYR A 64 -18.61 -8.14 -2.68
C TYR A 64 -19.90 -7.41 -3.09
N GLY A 65 -19.84 -6.09 -3.34
CA GLY A 65 -20.94 -5.32 -3.91
C GLY A 65 -21.40 -5.80 -5.29
N ALA A 66 -20.61 -6.65 -5.99
CA ALA A 66 -21.08 -7.34 -7.21
C ALA A 66 -22.24 -8.34 -6.94
N TYR A 67 -22.46 -8.70 -5.68
CA TYR A 67 -23.58 -9.55 -5.26
C TYR A 67 -24.76 -8.74 -4.69
N ASP A 68 -24.63 -7.42 -4.56
CA ASP A 68 -25.70 -6.57 -4.09
C ASP A 68 -26.80 -6.49 -5.15
N PRO A 69 -28.07 -6.64 -4.76
CA PRO A 69 -29.18 -6.51 -5.70
C PRO A 69 -29.34 -5.06 -6.15
N THR A 70 -29.60 -4.88 -7.43
CA THR A 70 -29.89 -3.56 -8.02
C THR A 70 -31.39 -3.42 -8.20
N LEU A 71 -32.00 -2.50 -7.49
CA LEU A 71 -33.39 -2.08 -7.71
C LEU A 71 -33.39 -0.86 -8.64
N GLY A 72 -34.16 -0.94 -9.71
CA GLY A 72 -34.30 0.17 -10.66
C GLY A 72 -35.72 0.29 -11.18
N VAL A 73 -36.02 1.43 -11.78
CA VAL A 73 -37.27 1.69 -12.51
C VAL A 73 -36.91 2.30 -13.85
N ARG A 74 -37.41 1.70 -14.93
CA ARG A 74 -37.32 2.25 -16.29
C ARG A 74 -38.69 2.78 -16.68
N ALA A 75 -38.77 4.03 -17.09
CA ALA A 75 -39.95 4.65 -17.68
C ALA A 75 -39.62 5.03 -19.12
N GLU A 76 -40.43 4.58 -20.06
CA GLU A 76 -40.20 4.80 -21.49
C GLU A 76 -41.50 5.19 -22.17
N LYS A 77 -41.41 6.19 -23.08
CA LYS A 77 -42.42 6.48 -24.07
C LYS A 77 -41.82 6.36 -25.47
N SER A 78 -42.41 5.53 -26.29
CA SER A 78 -41.95 5.33 -27.65
C SER A 78 -43.10 5.52 -28.67
N PHE A 79 -42.84 6.22 -29.74
CA PHE A 79 -43.72 6.34 -30.90
C PHE A 79 -43.01 5.70 -32.09
N ASN A 80 -43.68 4.79 -32.76
CA ASN A 80 -43.20 4.14 -33.97
C ASN A 80 -44.22 4.24 -35.09
N SER A 81 -43.85 4.86 -36.20
CA SER A 81 -44.62 4.88 -37.43
C SER A 81 -43.94 3.97 -38.44
N SER A 82 -44.62 2.90 -38.83
CA SER A 82 -44.15 1.96 -39.85
C SER A 82 -44.65 2.40 -41.24
N PRO A 83 -43.81 2.38 -42.27
CA PRO A 83 -44.22 2.75 -43.61
C PRO A 83 -45.34 1.85 -44.14
N GLY A 84 -46.21 2.41 -44.94
CA GLY A 84 -47.24 1.70 -45.63
C GLY A 84 -46.69 0.74 -46.70
N GLY A 85 -47.60 0.02 -47.35
CA GLY A 85 -47.28 -0.94 -48.42
C GLY A 85 -48.39 -1.03 -49.45
N PHE A 86 -48.28 -1.98 -50.35
CA PHE A 86 -49.30 -2.22 -51.35
C PHE A 86 -50.04 -3.53 -51.13
N SER A 87 -51.36 -3.55 -51.30
CA SER A 87 -52.13 -4.78 -51.26
C SER A 87 -51.84 -5.65 -52.54
N SER A 88 -52.23 -6.92 -52.48
CA SER A 88 -52.10 -7.84 -53.63
C SER A 88 -52.80 -7.39 -54.88
N VAL A 89 -53.71 -6.42 -54.78
CA VAL A 89 -54.43 -5.82 -55.91
C VAL A 89 -53.93 -4.40 -56.20
N GLY A 90 -52.79 -3.99 -55.71
CA GLY A 90 -52.13 -2.71 -55.97
C GLY A 90 -52.70 -1.50 -55.25
N LEU A 91 -53.56 -1.66 -54.25
CA LEU A 91 -54.08 -0.56 -53.45
C LEU A 91 -53.03 -0.15 -52.41
N ASP A 92 -52.83 1.13 -52.17
CA ASP A 92 -51.94 1.70 -51.16
C ASP A 92 -52.51 1.46 -49.76
N ILE A 93 -51.75 0.77 -48.95
CA ILE A 93 -52.08 0.53 -47.55
C ILE A 93 -51.30 1.54 -46.70
N PRO A 94 -51.97 2.46 -46.00
CA PRO A 94 -51.29 3.41 -45.09
C PRO A 94 -50.43 2.71 -44.04
N GLY A 95 -49.40 3.38 -43.56
CA GLY A 95 -48.54 2.89 -42.49
C GLY A 95 -49.29 2.66 -41.18
N ASN A 96 -48.68 1.87 -40.29
CA ASN A 96 -49.19 1.66 -38.94
C ASN A 96 -48.45 2.59 -37.98
N GLU A 97 -49.18 3.15 -37.03
CA GLU A 97 -48.64 3.94 -35.95
C GLU A 97 -48.84 3.20 -34.63
N THR A 98 -47.85 3.26 -33.74
CA THR A 98 -47.90 2.69 -32.40
C THR A 98 -47.28 3.67 -31.41
N ASP A 99 -48.02 4.09 -30.43
CA ASP A 99 -47.60 4.85 -29.27
C ASP A 99 -47.58 3.90 -28.07
N ARG A 100 -46.43 3.78 -27.39
CA ARG A 100 -46.29 2.91 -26.23
C ARG A 100 -45.68 3.67 -25.05
N GLU A 101 -46.28 3.49 -23.89
CA GLU A 101 -45.79 3.99 -22.62
C GLU A 101 -45.58 2.79 -21.68
N SER A 102 -44.43 2.74 -21.02
CA SER A 102 -44.14 1.65 -20.06
C SER A 102 -43.45 2.17 -18.83
N ILE A 103 -43.74 1.56 -17.69
CA ILE A 103 -43.04 1.75 -16.40
C ILE A 103 -42.66 0.36 -15.89
N GLN A 104 -41.35 0.11 -15.80
CA GLN A 104 -40.77 -1.20 -15.54
C GLN A 104 -39.86 -1.14 -14.32
N PRO A 105 -40.35 -1.39 -13.10
CA PRO A 105 -39.49 -1.70 -11.96
C PRO A 105 -38.83 -3.05 -12.17
N PHE A 106 -37.56 -3.14 -11.77
CA PHE A 106 -36.80 -4.39 -11.82
C PHE A 106 -35.87 -4.53 -10.61
N LEU A 107 -35.59 -5.77 -10.23
CA LEU A 107 -34.61 -6.15 -9.23
C LEU A 107 -33.70 -7.22 -9.83
N SER A 108 -32.45 -6.88 -10.08
CA SER A 108 -31.49 -7.81 -10.70
C SER A 108 -30.25 -7.98 -9.84
N GLY A 109 -29.59 -9.12 -9.97
CA GLY A 109 -28.36 -9.40 -9.25
C GLY A 109 -27.75 -10.75 -9.60
N MET A 110 -26.67 -11.06 -8.87
CA MET A 110 -25.95 -12.31 -9.00
C MET A 110 -25.68 -12.92 -7.63
N LEU A 111 -25.92 -14.20 -7.48
CA LEU A 111 -25.58 -14.94 -6.26
C LEU A 111 -24.11 -15.43 -6.28
N PRO A 112 -23.53 -15.72 -5.11
CA PRO A 112 -22.16 -16.28 -5.03
C PRO A 112 -21.94 -17.60 -5.79
N THR A 113 -23.02 -18.33 -6.11
CA THR A 113 -23.00 -19.52 -6.97
C THR A 113 -22.81 -19.21 -8.45
N GLY A 114 -22.88 -17.92 -8.83
CA GLY A 114 -22.90 -17.48 -10.23
C GLY A 114 -24.29 -17.45 -10.85
N LEU A 115 -25.35 -17.81 -10.11
CA LEU A 115 -26.74 -17.65 -10.56
C LEU A 115 -27.07 -16.17 -10.73
N LYS A 116 -27.48 -15.79 -11.92
CA LYS A 116 -28.03 -14.47 -12.23
C LYS A 116 -29.54 -14.53 -12.15
N TYR A 117 -30.13 -13.53 -11.54
CA TYR A 117 -31.59 -13.37 -11.45
C TYR A 117 -31.98 -11.96 -11.87
N ASP A 118 -33.13 -11.87 -12.55
CA ASP A 118 -33.78 -10.63 -12.92
C ASP A 118 -35.29 -10.77 -12.63
N ILE A 119 -35.77 -10.03 -11.65
CA ILE A 119 -37.20 -9.92 -11.31
C ILE A 119 -37.66 -8.63 -11.93
N ASN A 120 -38.54 -8.72 -12.91
CA ASN A 120 -39.02 -7.57 -13.65
C ASN A 120 -40.56 -7.53 -13.66
N ALA A 121 -41.09 -6.32 -13.72
CA ALA A 121 -42.51 -6.10 -13.92
C ALA A 121 -42.69 -4.93 -14.91
N ASP A 122 -43.56 -5.04 -15.86
CA ASP A 122 -44.07 -3.92 -16.66
C ASP A 122 -45.42 -3.53 -16.11
N LEU A 123 -45.45 -2.62 -15.14
CA LEU A 123 -46.68 -2.25 -14.41
C LEU A 123 -47.60 -1.34 -15.26
N LEU A 124 -47.05 -0.54 -16.16
CA LEU A 124 -47.80 0.31 -17.04
C LEU A 124 -47.30 0.08 -18.47
N SER A 125 -47.81 -0.94 -19.16
CA SER A 125 -47.58 -1.16 -20.57
C SER A 125 -48.83 -0.74 -21.33
N ARG A 126 -48.94 0.58 -21.60
CA ARG A 126 -50.04 1.16 -22.36
C ARG A 126 -49.62 1.24 -23.81
N SER A 127 -50.41 0.70 -24.72
CA SER A 127 -50.23 0.86 -26.17
C SER A 127 -51.49 1.41 -26.83
N SER A 128 -51.30 2.28 -27.82
CA SER A 128 -52.39 2.78 -28.71
C SER A 128 -51.81 3.01 -30.12
N GLY A 129 -52.68 3.08 -31.08
CA GLY A 129 -52.22 3.35 -32.46
C GLY A 129 -53.22 2.92 -33.52
N THR A 130 -52.81 3.04 -34.78
CA THR A 130 -53.61 2.70 -35.94
C THR A 130 -53.06 1.46 -36.66
N ARG A 131 -53.97 0.65 -37.20
CA ARG A 131 -53.62 -0.49 -38.04
C ARG A 131 -54.38 -0.41 -39.36
N SER A 132 -53.67 -0.42 -40.45
CA SER A 132 -54.25 -0.43 -41.79
C SER A 132 -54.11 -1.81 -42.43
N PHE A 133 -55.14 -2.32 -43.03
CA PHE A 133 -55.15 -3.61 -43.76
C PHE A 133 -56.15 -3.60 -44.91
N ALA A 134 -55.87 -4.42 -45.94
CA ALA A 134 -56.79 -4.67 -47.02
C ALA A 134 -57.84 -5.69 -46.61
N ARG A 135 -59.11 -5.33 -46.75
CA ARG A 135 -60.25 -6.25 -46.53
C ARG A 135 -60.90 -6.59 -47.80
N THR A 136 -60.89 -7.85 -48.20
CA THR A 136 -61.54 -8.34 -49.37
C THR A 136 -62.91 -8.92 -49.02
N THR A 137 -63.96 -8.37 -49.53
CA THR A 137 -65.33 -8.87 -49.37
C THR A 137 -65.76 -9.59 -50.64
N ILE A 138 -66.14 -10.83 -50.50
CA ILE A 138 -66.64 -11.65 -51.61
C ILE A 138 -68.19 -11.47 -51.69
N THR A 139 -68.67 -10.97 -52.76
CA THR A 139 -70.12 -10.90 -52.98
C THR A 139 -70.57 -12.20 -53.67
N THR A 140 -71.52 -12.89 -53.06
CA THR A 140 -72.08 -14.14 -53.62
C THR A 140 -73.48 -13.95 -54.12
N ASN A 141 -73.88 -14.72 -55.13
CA ASN A 141 -75.27 -14.76 -55.63
C ASN A 141 -76.18 -15.55 -54.63
N GLY A 142 -77.47 -15.55 -54.88
CA GLY A 142 -78.45 -16.26 -54.04
C GLY A 142 -78.26 -17.78 -53.96
N LEU A 143 -77.31 -18.41 -54.69
CA LEU A 143 -76.91 -19.81 -54.68
C LEU A 143 -75.56 -19.99 -54.01
N GLY A 144 -74.98 -18.94 -53.37
CA GLY A 144 -73.69 -18.99 -52.71
C GLY A 144 -72.46 -18.97 -53.62
N ALA A 145 -72.57 -18.81 -54.95
CA ALA A 145 -71.45 -18.72 -55.87
C ALA A 145 -70.86 -17.29 -55.85
N PRO A 146 -69.53 -17.07 -55.84
CA PRO A 146 -68.91 -15.77 -55.87
C PRO A 146 -69.17 -15.07 -57.19
N ILE A 147 -69.77 -13.86 -57.17
CA ILE A 147 -70.06 -13.00 -58.29
C ILE A 147 -69.16 -11.76 -58.39
N GLY A 148 -68.43 -11.48 -57.39
CA GLY A 148 -67.46 -10.37 -57.34
C GLY A 148 -66.65 -10.32 -56.07
N THR A 149 -65.50 -9.71 -56.17
CA THR A 149 -64.68 -9.38 -55.05
C THR A 149 -64.46 -7.88 -54.98
N ASN A 150 -64.64 -7.28 -53.81
CA ASN A 150 -64.32 -5.88 -53.53
C ASN A 150 -63.25 -5.80 -52.46
N THR A 151 -62.12 -5.20 -52.75
CA THR A 151 -61.06 -5.01 -51.78
C THR A 151 -61.04 -3.54 -51.41
N THR A 152 -61.19 -3.27 -50.14
CA THR A 152 -61.16 -1.94 -49.52
C THR A 152 -60.04 -1.86 -48.47
N ILE A 153 -59.43 -0.70 -48.38
CA ILE A 153 -58.45 -0.44 -47.29
C ILE A 153 -59.24 0.05 -46.08
N GLN A 154 -58.98 -0.59 -44.95
CA GLN A 154 -59.53 -0.17 -43.67
C GLN A 154 -58.38 0.21 -42.73
N THR A 155 -58.44 1.43 -42.17
CA THR A 155 -57.62 1.86 -41.05
C THR A 155 -58.48 1.80 -39.79
N VAL A 156 -58.03 1.03 -38.85
CA VAL A 156 -58.75 0.84 -37.58
C VAL A 156 -57.89 1.39 -36.46
N ASP A 157 -58.46 2.22 -35.62
CA ASP A 157 -57.88 2.61 -34.34
C ASP A 157 -57.92 1.40 -33.39
N ARG A 158 -56.77 0.99 -32.90
CA ARG A 158 -56.64 -0.12 -31.95
C ARG A 158 -57.21 0.21 -30.56
N GLY A 159 -57.47 1.51 -30.32
CA GLY A 159 -57.83 1.99 -29.00
C GLY A 159 -56.62 1.88 -28.04
N VAL A 160 -56.91 2.08 -26.79
CA VAL A 160 -55.93 1.91 -25.73
C VAL A 160 -56.00 0.48 -25.18
N GLU A 161 -54.87 -0.19 -25.14
CA GLU A 161 -54.67 -1.52 -24.55
C GLU A 161 -53.62 -1.43 -23.45
N TYR A 162 -53.87 -2.06 -22.30
CA TYR A 162 -52.88 -2.23 -21.24
C TYR A 162 -52.44 -3.68 -21.18
N SER A 163 -51.12 -3.89 -21.25
CA SER A 163 -50.48 -5.23 -21.26
C SER A 163 -49.39 -5.35 -20.19
N PRO A 164 -49.71 -5.17 -18.91
CA PRO A 164 -48.76 -5.34 -17.83
C PRO A 164 -48.24 -6.77 -17.78
N SER A 165 -46.99 -6.94 -17.27
CA SER A 165 -46.39 -8.25 -17.05
C SER A 165 -45.54 -8.23 -15.78
N ALA A 166 -45.39 -9.41 -15.14
CA ALA A 166 -44.43 -9.59 -14.06
C ALA A 166 -43.75 -10.96 -14.19
N GLY A 167 -42.47 -11.02 -13.89
CA GLY A 167 -41.75 -12.28 -14.05
C GLY A 167 -40.39 -12.31 -13.35
N ILE A 168 -39.79 -13.49 -13.38
CA ILE A 168 -38.44 -13.77 -12.91
C ILE A 168 -37.70 -14.53 -14.02
N ASP A 169 -36.49 -14.07 -14.33
CA ASP A 169 -35.57 -14.70 -15.25
C ASP A 169 -34.34 -15.17 -14.47
N LEU A 170 -33.94 -16.43 -14.68
CA LEU A 170 -32.82 -17.07 -14.01
C LEU A 170 -31.84 -17.63 -15.02
N ALA A 171 -30.54 -17.44 -14.77
CA ALA A 171 -29.48 -18.01 -15.60
C ALA A 171 -28.35 -18.55 -14.73
N GLN A 172 -28.12 -19.86 -14.78
CA GLN A 172 -27.06 -20.55 -14.03
C GLN A 172 -26.02 -21.12 -14.98
N PRO A 173 -24.78 -20.60 -14.97
CA PRO A 173 -23.67 -21.24 -15.66
C PRO A 173 -23.40 -22.64 -15.13
N LEU A 174 -23.13 -23.61 -16.01
CA LEU A 174 -22.86 -25.01 -15.65
C LEU A 174 -21.42 -25.47 -15.97
N LEU A 175 -20.72 -24.78 -16.90
CA LEU A 175 -19.34 -25.09 -17.27
C LEU A 175 -18.44 -23.87 -17.12
N LYS A 176 -18.43 -22.98 -18.14
CA LYS A 176 -17.70 -21.71 -18.08
C LYS A 176 -18.31 -20.85 -16.99
N ASN A 177 -17.49 -20.26 -16.09
CA ASN A 177 -17.91 -19.46 -14.92
C ASN A 177 -18.69 -20.23 -13.83
N PHE A 178 -18.78 -21.55 -13.89
CA PHE A 178 -19.44 -22.32 -12.83
C PHE A 178 -18.58 -22.41 -11.56
N TRP A 179 -17.34 -22.90 -11.68
CA TRP A 179 -16.43 -23.08 -10.55
C TRP A 179 -15.76 -21.78 -10.11
N ILE A 180 -15.43 -20.93 -11.07
CA ILE A 180 -14.77 -19.64 -10.85
C ILE A 180 -15.17 -18.68 -11.97
N ASP A 181 -15.79 -17.58 -11.62
CA ASP A 181 -16.08 -16.44 -12.47
C ASP A 181 -15.16 -15.25 -12.17
N SER A 182 -15.32 -14.15 -12.88
CA SER A 182 -14.54 -12.92 -12.69
C SER A 182 -14.65 -12.35 -11.28
N THR A 183 -15.85 -12.37 -10.67
CA THR A 183 -16.09 -11.83 -9.32
C THR A 183 -15.42 -12.68 -8.26
N ARG A 184 -15.61 -14.01 -8.31
CA ARG A 184 -14.96 -14.94 -7.37
C ARG A 184 -13.44 -14.91 -7.51
N GLN A 185 -12.92 -14.79 -8.74
CA GLN A 185 -11.50 -14.62 -8.99
C GLN A 185 -10.96 -13.35 -8.36
N GLN A 186 -11.65 -12.20 -8.53
CA GLN A 186 -11.25 -10.93 -7.95
C GLN A 186 -11.30 -10.95 -6.42
N ILE A 187 -12.31 -11.59 -5.82
CA ILE A 187 -12.39 -11.78 -4.36
C ILE A 187 -11.18 -12.56 -3.84
N LEU A 188 -10.81 -13.66 -4.49
CA LEU A 188 -9.65 -14.47 -4.08
C LEU A 188 -8.33 -13.70 -4.23
N ILE A 189 -8.17 -12.93 -5.32
CA ILE A 189 -7.01 -12.07 -5.54
C ILE A 189 -6.93 -11.00 -4.45
N ASN A 190 -8.03 -10.31 -4.16
CA ASN A 190 -8.02 -9.23 -3.16
C ASN A 190 -7.83 -9.74 -1.73
N LYS A 191 -8.26 -10.99 -1.42
CA LYS A 191 -7.87 -11.66 -0.16
C LYS A 191 -6.35 -11.85 -0.05
N ASN A 192 -5.69 -12.24 -1.13
CA ASN A 192 -4.22 -12.34 -1.14
C ASN A 192 -3.56 -10.95 -1.09
N THR A 193 -4.12 -9.95 -1.77
CA THR A 193 -3.62 -8.56 -1.72
C THR A 193 -3.69 -8.00 -0.30
N LEU A 194 -4.76 -8.31 0.46
CA LEU A 194 -4.85 -7.93 1.88
C LEU A 194 -3.71 -8.56 2.69
N LYS A 195 -3.45 -9.85 2.55
CA LYS A 195 -2.33 -10.52 3.24
C LYS A 195 -0.97 -9.95 2.83
N ILE A 196 -0.79 -9.60 1.55
CA ILE A 196 0.44 -8.96 1.05
C ILE A 196 0.63 -7.59 1.69
N SER A 197 -0.43 -6.80 1.85
CA SER A 197 -0.35 -5.49 2.51
C SER A 197 -0.04 -5.60 4.02
N GLU A 198 -0.58 -6.61 4.71
CA GLU A 198 -0.23 -6.91 6.10
C GLU A 198 1.27 -7.26 6.25
N LEU A 199 1.81 -8.06 5.34
CA LEU A 199 3.25 -8.35 5.30
C LEU A 199 4.08 -7.12 4.91
N GLY A 200 3.52 -6.20 4.11
CA GLY A 200 4.13 -4.90 3.80
C GLY A 200 4.34 -4.06 5.06
N VAL A 201 3.34 -3.98 5.93
CA VAL A 201 3.45 -3.32 7.23
C VAL A 201 4.56 -3.94 8.08
N ARG A 202 4.64 -5.28 8.15
CA ARG A 202 5.72 -5.96 8.89
C ARG A 202 7.09 -5.60 8.34
N ASN A 203 7.24 -5.59 7.02
CA ASN A 203 8.50 -5.23 6.37
C ASN A 203 8.89 -3.78 6.67
N ARG A 204 7.93 -2.84 6.61
CA ARG A 204 8.19 -1.43 6.93
C ARG A 204 8.57 -1.23 8.39
N ILE A 205 7.89 -1.92 9.32
CA ILE A 205 8.24 -1.87 10.75
C ILE A 205 9.68 -2.37 10.97
N MET A 206 10.05 -3.49 10.36
CA MET A 206 11.43 -4.01 10.46
C MET A 206 12.46 -3.01 9.93
N ASP A 207 12.21 -2.39 8.78
CA ASP A 207 13.07 -1.37 8.19
C ASP A 207 13.23 -0.16 9.12
N VAL A 208 12.12 0.38 9.63
CA VAL A 208 12.15 1.54 10.54
C VAL A 208 12.85 1.21 11.85
N VAL A 209 12.59 0.04 12.45
CA VAL A 209 13.28 -0.38 13.68
C VAL A 209 14.78 -0.48 13.46
N THR A 210 15.22 -1.12 12.37
CA THR A 210 16.65 -1.23 12.04
C THR A 210 17.29 0.14 11.83
N ARG A 211 16.62 1.08 11.15
CA ARG A 211 17.12 2.45 10.99
C ARG A 211 17.20 3.22 12.31
N VAL A 212 16.25 3.00 13.21
CA VAL A 212 16.29 3.59 14.57
C VAL A 212 17.46 3.03 15.36
N GLU A 213 17.69 1.71 15.35
CA GLU A 213 18.85 1.09 16.01
C GLU A 213 20.16 1.67 15.46
N GLN A 214 20.31 1.75 14.14
CA GLN A 214 21.50 2.32 13.50
C GLN A 214 21.69 3.79 13.87
N ALA A 215 20.62 4.60 13.79
CA ALA A 215 20.69 6.02 14.14
C ALA A 215 21.01 6.25 15.62
N TYR A 216 20.51 5.38 16.50
CA TYR A 216 20.78 5.43 17.93
C TYR A 216 22.25 5.10 18.26
N TYR A 217 22.82 4.05 17.67
CA TYR A 217 24.23 3.71 17.83
C TYR A 217 25.16 4.76 17.21
N ASP A 218 24.77 5.35 16.09
CA ASP A 218 25.51 6.48 15.50
C ASP A 218 25.44 7.72 16.39
N LEU A 219 24.32 7.98 17.08
CA LEU A 219 24.21 9.08 18.06
C LEU A 219 25.17 8.87 19.24
N ILE A 220 25.24 7.65 19.79
CA ILE A 220 26.19 7.35 20.86
C ILE A 220 27.63 7.58 20.37
N PHE A 221 27.96 7.09 19.17
CA PHE A 221 29.28 7.33 18.56
C PHE A 221 29.59 8.82 18.46
N GLN A 222 28.69 9.64 17.92
CA GLN A 222 28.92 11.08 17.77
C GLN A 222 29.10 11.79 19.13
N LEU A 223 28.31 11.41 20.13
CA LEU A 223 28.44 11.94 21.49
C LEU A 223 29.80 11.64 22.10
N GLU A 224 30.25 10.38 22.01
CA GLU A 224 31.56 9.98 22.52
C GLU A 224 32.71 10.59 21.71
N ASN A 225 32.54 10.75 20.39
CA ASN A 225 33.51 11.42 19.52
C ASN A 225 33.69 12.91 19.91
N VAL A 226 32.60 13.63 20.25
CA VAL A 226 32.71 15.00 20.77
C VAL A 226 33.56 15.03 22.05
N ARG A 227 33.35 14.07 22.97
CA ARG A 227 34.16 13.96 24.20
C ARG A 227 35.62 13.68 23.90
N VAL A 228 35.92 12.86 22.92
CA VAL A 228 37.31 12.60 22.45
C VAL A 228 37.93 13.86 21.89
N GLN A 229 37.22 14.61 21.05
CA GLN A 229 37.74 15.88 20.48
C GLN A 229 37.92 16.96 21.56
N GLU A 230 37.05 17.04 22.57
CA GLU A 230 37.20 17.94 23.70
C GLU A 230 38.49 17.62 24.51
N LYS A 231 38.73 16.34 24.74
CA LYS A 231 40.00 15.92 25.39
C LYS A 231 41.21 16.16 24.49
N GLY A 232 41.11 15.98 23.19
CA GLY A 232 42.15 16.30 22.23
C GLY A 232 42.52 17.81 22.26
N LEU A 233 41.49 18.66 22.26
CA LEU A 233 41.68 20.13 22.37
C LEU A 233 42.32 20.52 23.69
N GLU A 234 41.83 19.96 24.84
CA GLU A 234 42.40 20.22 26.16
C GLU A 234 43.91 19.89 26.23
N LEU A 235 44.32 18.77 25.64
CA LEU A 235 45.74 18.37 25.55
C LEU A 235 46.54 19.33 24.65
N ALA A 236 45.99 19.73 23.52
CA ALA A 236 46.61 20.67 22.58
C ALA A 236 46.80 22.08 23.22
N ASP A 237 45.74 22.61 23.85
CA ASP A 237 45.79 23.92 24.55
C ASP A 237 46.80 23.90 25.71
N ARG A 238 46.90 22.77 26.47
CA ARG A 238 47.89 22.63 27.56
C ARG A 238 49.33 22.67 27.01
N LEU A 239 49.60 21.92 25.95
CA LEU A 239 50.93 21.90 25.33
C LEU A 239 51.28 23.24 24.66
N GLN A 240 50.32 23.93 24.05
CA GLN A 240 50.49 25.30 23.54
C GLN A 240 50.91 26.27 24.66
N ALA A 241 50.25 26.26 25.81
CA ALA A 241 50.54 27.08 26.95
C ALA A 241 51.95 26.79 27.53
N GLU A 242 52.32 25.52 27.56
CA GLU A 242 53.64 25.09 28.04
C GLU A 242 54.74 25.52 27.04
N ASN A 243 54.57 25.28 25.74
CA ASN A 243 55.56 25.68 24.72
C ASN A 243 55.74 27.20 24.71
N LYS A 244 54.66 27.99 24.85
CA LYS A 244 54.77 29.46 24.96
C LYS A 244 55.64 29.89 26.11
N ARG A 245 55.48 29.32 27.33
CA ARG A 245 56.32 29.59 28.49
C ARG A 245 57.76 29.21 28.29
N ARG A 246 58.02 28.06 27.62
CA ARG A 246 59.39 27.59 27.33
C ARG A 246 60.10 28.47 26.29
N VAL A 247 59.35 29.02 25.30
CA VAL A 247 59.90 29.97 24.34
C VAL A 247 60.19 31.31 25.01
N GLU A 248 59.33 31.82 25.90
CA GLU A 248 59.56 33.06 26.68
C GLU A 248 60.83 33.01 27.53
N VAL A 249 61.19 31.82 28.08
CA VAL A 249 62.40 31.61 28.83
C VAL A 249 63.61 31.18 27.99
N GLY A 250 63.43 31.13 26.68
CA GLY A 250 64.53 30.76 25.73
C GLY A 250 64.85 29.29 25.65
N ALA A 251 64.00 28.39 26.21
CA ALA A 251 64.20 26.94 26.23
C ALA A 251 63.72 26.23 24.97
N LEU A 252 62.87 26.86 24.14
CA LEU A 252 62.37 26.34 22.83
C LEU A 252 62.45 27.42 21.75
N ALA A 253 62.45 26.96 20.47
CA ALA A 253 62.43 27.87 19.33
C ALA A 253 61.04 28.50 19.12
N PRO A 254 60.91 29.75 18.62
CA PRO A 254 59.60 30.34 18.28
C PRO A 254 58.73 29.51 17.34
N LEU A 255 59.35 28.66 16.50
CA LEU A 255 58.65 27.71 15.63
C LEU A 255 57.81 26.70 16.40
N ASP A 256 58.34 26.22 17.55
CA ASP A 256 57.61 25.22 18.37
C ASP A 256 56.33 25.78 18.97
N GLU A 257 56.31 27.09 19.32
CA GLU A 257 55.08 27.78 19.76
C GLU A 257 54.09 27.85 18.60
N LYS A 258 54.51 28.26 17.41
CA LYS A 258 53.61 28.38 16.25
C LYS A 258 53.07 27.03 15.78
N GLN A 259 53.81 25.94 15.90
CA GLN A 259 53.31 24.58 15.64
C GLN A 259 52.23 24.17 16.66
N ALA A 260 52.43 24.41 17.95
CA ALA A 260 51.45 24.11 18.96
C ALA A 260 50.18 24.98 18.83
N GLU A 261 50.34 26.27 18.48
CA GLU A 261 49.23 27.15 18.19
C GLU A 261 48.39 26.67 16.98
N SER A 262 49.04 26.28 15.91
CA SER A 262 48.39 25.70 14.72
C SER A 262 47.64 24.41 15.07
N GLN A 263 48.22 23.53 15.90
CA GLN A 263 47.57 22.28 16.33
C GLN A 263 46.34 22.54 17.20
N ALA A 264 46.40 23.48 18.15
CA ALA A 264 45.28 23.82 19.00
C ALA A 264 44.13 24.43 18.16
N ALA A 265 44.47 25.29 17.17
CA ALA A 265 43.48 25.83 16.23
C ALA A 265 42.82 24.70 15.38
N GLY A 266 43.59 23.72 14.89
CA GLY A 266 43.10 22.53 14.19
C GLY A 266 42.17 21.70 15.05
N SER A 267 42.59 21.37 16.29
CA SER A 267 41.76 20.60 17.23
C SER A 267 40.45 21.33 17.59
N ARG A 268 40.46 22.67 17.61
CA ARG A 268 39.23 23.46 17.82
C ARG A 268 38.29 23.36 16.62
N ALA A 269 38.80 23.36 15.39
CA ALA A 269 38.01 23.17 14.19
C ALA A 269 37.41 21.74 14.13
N ASP A 270 38.20 20.72 14.51
CA ASP A 270 37.73 19.34 14.60
C ASP A 270 36.61 19.17 15.63
N LEU A 271 36.70 19.81 16.80
CA LEU A 271 35.63 19.83 17.79
C LEU A 271 34.35 20.47 17.26
N LEU A 272 34.43 21.59 16.55
CA LEU A 272 33.26 22.24 15.96
C LEU A 272 32.58 21.31 14.92
N THR A 273 33.38 20.62 14.11
CA THR A 273 32.88 19.64 13.12
C THR A 273 32.20 18.45 13.84
N ALA A 274 32.79 17.94 14.92
CA ALA A 274 32.20 16.86 15.71
C ALA A 274 30.85 17.28 16.34
N ARG A 275 30.75 18.50 16.89
CA ARG A 275 29.51 19.04 17.42
C ARG A 275 28.43 19.20 16.36
N GLN A 276 28.78 19.67 15.16
CA GLN A 276 27.85 19.75 14.03
C GLN A 276 27.35 18.35 13.65
N SER A 277 28.24 17.35 13.56
CA SER A 277 27.89 15.97 13.24
C SER A 277 26.96 15.35 14.28
N LEU A 278 27.19 15.63 15.57
CA LEU A 278 26.31 15.21 16.66
C LEU A 278 24.90 15.78 16.49
N GLN A 279 24.79 17.08 16.24
CA GLN A 279 23.49 17.73 16.04
C GLN A 279 22.75 17.19 14.80
N ALA A 280 23.47 16.95 13.70
CA ALA A 280 22.89 16.35 12.50
C ALA A 280 22.36 14.93 12.78
N GLN A 281 23.12 14.11 13.51
CA GLN A 281 22.70 12.75 13.86
C GLN A 281 21.53 12.73 14.83
N GLU A 282 21.50 13.67 15.78
CA GLU A 282 20.36 13.87 16.68
C GLU A 282 19.08 14.20 15.88
N ASN A 283 19.18 15.05 14.87
CA ASN A 283 18.05 15.37 13.99
C ASN A 283 17.58 14.14 13.18
N VAL A 284 18.49 13.28 12.72
CA VAL A 284 18.13 12.02 12.05
C VAL A 284 17.30 11.13 12.96
N LEU A 285 17.74 10.95 14.22
CA LEU A 285 17.00 10.14 15.18
C LEU A 285 15.63 10.78 15.53
N LYS A 286 15.58 12.09 15.77
CA LYS A 286 14.33 12.81 16.00
C LYS A 286 13.32 12.59 14.87
N ASN A 287 13.75 12.70 13.61
CA ASN A 287 12.88 12.49 12.46
C ASN A 287 12.32 11.04 12.36
N LEU A 288 13.03 10.07 12.93
CA LEU A 288 12.57 8.67 12.96
C LEU A 288 11.56 8.38 14.09
N ILE A 289 11.64 9.12 15.22
CA ILE A 289 10.87 8.82 16.43
C ILE A 289 9.67 9.74 16.68
N THR A 290 9.47 10.79 15.85
CA THR A 290 8.36 11.75 16.04
C THR A 290 7.60 12.00 14.76
N ASP A 291 6.34 12.36 14.89
CA ASP A 291 5.45 12.89 13.85
C ASP A 291 5.41 14.44 13.84
N ASP A 292 5.80 15.11 14.94
CA ASP A 292 5.98 16.56 14.99
C ASP A 292 7.41 16.94 15.41
N TYR A 293 8.23 17.34 14.43
CA TYR A 293 9.60 17.75 14.64
C TYR A 293 9.72 19.02 15.50
N ARG A 294 8.72 19.91 15.53
CA ARG A 294 8.76 21.17 16.28
C ARG A 294 8.84 20.94 17.78
N GLU A 295 8.12 19.94 18.29
CA GLU A 295 8.13 19.60 19.71
C GLU A 295 9.49 19.07 20.18
N TRP A 296 10.26 18.47 19.26
CA TRP A 296 11.56 17.87 19.54
C TRP A 296 12.76 18.74 19.14
N HIS A 297 12.51 19.90 18.49
CA HIS A 297 13.59 20.76 17.99
C HIS A 297 14.58 21.13 19.09
N ASP A 298 14.10 21.62 20.25
CA ASP A 298 14.93 22.10 21.36
C ASP A 298 15.26 21.02 22.40
N VAL A 299 14.87 19.75 22.17
CA VAL A 299 15.17 18.62 23.05
C VAL A 299 16.53 18.05 22.69
N THR A 300 17.47 17.98 23.64
CA THR A 300 18.74 17.27 23.48
C THR A 300 18.57 15.82 23.92
N ILE A 301 18.87 14.87 23.04
CA ILE A 301 18.76 13.44 23.32
C ILE A 301 20.04 12.95 23.99
N GLN A 302 19.89 12.33 25.18
CA GLN A 302 20.99 11.67 25.86
C GLN A 302 20.74 10.14 25.86
N PRO A 303 21.48 9.37 25.04
CA PRO A 303 21.39 7.92 25.06
C PRO A 303 21.87 7.38 26.41
N VAL A 304 21.13 6.38 26.94
CA VAL A 304 21.44 5.77 28.24
C VAL A 304 22.45 4.63 28.11
N GLU A 305 22.36 3.88 27.01
CA GLU A 305 23.22 2.73 26.76
C GLU A 305 24.65 3.14 26.39
N LYS A 306 25.58 2.26 26.68
CA LYS A 306 26.97 2.38 26.25
C LYS A 306 27.24 1.39 25.12
N LEU A 307 28.11 1.79 24.18
CA LEU A 307 28.59 0.87 23.16
C LEU A 307 29.42 -0.24 23.76
N VAL A 308 28.94 -1.46 23.59
CA VAL A 308 29.64 -2.69 24.09
C VAL A 308 29.63 -3.72 22.97
N ALA A 309 30.76 -4.39 22.77
CA ALA A 309 30.84 -5.53 21.85
C ALA A 309 30.70 -6.83 22.64
N ILE A 310 29.50 -7.43 22.61
CA ILE A 310 29.23 -8.75 23.18
C ILE A 310 29.38 -9.77 22.03
N PRO A 311 30.25 -10.79 22.18
CA PRO A 311 30.42 -11.79 21.13
C PRO A 311 29.17 -12.64 20.99
N GLU A 312 28.57 -12.65 19.78
CA GLU A 312 27.46 -13.52 19.44
C GLU A 312 27.99 -14.71 18.58
N LYS A 313 27.47 -15.91 18.87
CA LYS A 313 27.76 -17.08 18.03
C LYS A 313 26.86 -17.03 16.79
N LEU A 314 27.40 -16.61 15.68
CA LEU A 314 26.71 -16.50 14.42
C LEU A 314 26.81 -17.83 13.66
N ASN A 315 25.66 -18.47 13.37
CA ASN A 315 25.58 -19.70 12.58
C ASN A 315 24.89 -19.42 11.24
N LEU A 316 25.65 -19.44 10.16
CA LEU A 316 25.16 -19.11 8.81
C LEU A 316 23.96 -19.97 8.39
N MET A 317 23.96 -21.28 8.71
CA MET A 317 22.88 -22.18 8.33
C MET A 317 21.57 -21.86 9.05
N GLU A 318 21.64 -21.53 10.33
CA GLU A 318 20.46 -21.09 11.11
C GLU A 318 19.94 -19.75 10.62
N SER A 319 20.84 -18.81 10.29
CA SER A 319 20.49 -17.50 9.72
C SER A 319 19.77 -17.66 8.37
N TRP A 320 20.26 -18.53 7.48
CA TRP A 320 19.56 -18.84 6.23
C TRP A 320 18.17 -19.45 6.47
N GLN A 321 18.06 -20.40 7.40
CA GLN A 321 16.76 -21.02 7.71
C GLN A 321 15.76 -19.98 8.23
N ARG A 322 16.20 -19.08 9.13
CA ARG A 322 15.36 -17.96 9.61
C ARG A 322 14.93 -17.05 8.47
N GLY A 323 15.88 -16.60 7.64
CA GLY A 323 15.60 -15.73 6.51
C GLY A 323 14.60 -16.35 5.52
N MET A 324 14.74 -17.63 5.19
CA MET A 324 13.82 -18.32 4.30
C MET A 324 12.41 -18.50 4.84
N THR A 325 12.21 -18.44 6.17
CA THR A 325 10.91 -18.65 6.81
C THR A 325 10.25 -17.38 7.31
N GLN A 326 11.03 -16.38 7.74
CA GLN A 326 10.50 -15.22 8.45
C GLN A 326 10.45 -13.94 7.61
N ARG A 327 11.23 -13.81 6.55
CA ARG A 327 11.31 -12.58 5.73
C ARG A 327 9.98 -12.28 5.04
N PRO A 328 9.42 -11.07 5.29
CA PRO A 328 8.14 -10.68 4.73
C PRO A 328 8.15 -10.58 3.19
N ASP A 329 9.25 -10.17 2.56
CA ASP A 329 9.38 -10.05 1.11
C ASP A 329 9.29 -11.42 0.40
N LEU A 330 9.89 -12.48 0.97
CA LEU A 330 9.73 -13.85 0.49
C LEU A 330 8.28 -14.35 0.64
N LEU A 331 7.66 -14.05 1.78
CA LEU A 331 6.27 -14.43 2.03
C LEU A 331 5.32 -13.71 1.06
N GLN A 332 5.55 -12.43 0.78
CA GLN A 332 4.80 -11.66 -0.24
C GLN A 332 4.95 -12.28 -1.63
N THR A 333 6.17 -12.65 -2.02
CA THR A 333 6.42 -13.28 -3.33
C THR A 333 5.72 -14.64 -3.45
N ARG A 334 5.66 -15.43 -2.37
CA ARG A 334 4.90 -16.69 -2.34
C ARG A 334 3.39 -16.46 -2.50
N LEU A 335 2.85 -15.43 -1.87
CA LEU A 335 1.45 -15.03 -2.06
C LEU A 335 1.19 -14.51 -3.48
N ASP A 336 2.16 -13.85 -4.13
CA ASP A 336 2.03 -13.47 -5.54
C ASP A 336 1.93 -14.70 -6.47
N ILE A 337 2.71 -15.75 -6.21
CA ILE A 337 2.59 -17.02 -6.93
C ILE A 337 1.21 -17.66 -6.71
N GLU A 338 0.66 -17.57 -5.49
CA GLU A 338 -0.70 -18.03 -5.21
C GLU A 338 -1.73 -17.23 -6.01
N ARG A 339 -1.56 -15.92 -6.13
CA ARG A 339 -2.38 -15.04 -6.98
C ARG A 339 -2.32 -15.49 -8.45
N ARG A 340 -1.12 -15.81 -8.98
CA ARG A 340 -0.95 -16.36 -10.33
C ARG A 340 -1.65 -17.71 -10.51
N ASN A 341 -1.66 -18.55 -9.48
CA ASN A 341 -2.41 -19.82 -9.50
C ASN A 341 -3.92 -19.60 -9.58
N ILE A 342 -4.47 -18.59 -8.89
CA ILE A 342 -5.88 -18.21 -8.97
C ILE A 342 -6.22 -17.75 -10.39
N LEU A 343 -5.39 -16.88 -10.98
CA LEU A 343 -5.53 -16.43 -12.36
C LEU A 343 -5.49 -17.59 -13.35
N LEU A 344 -4.56 -18.52 -13.18
CA LEU A 344 -4.42 -19.68 -14.05
C LEU A 344 -5.66 -20.59 -14.00
N ARG A 345 -6.23 -20.81 -12.81
CA ARG A 345 -7.49 -21.55 -12.64
C ARG A 345 -8.64 -20.86 -13.34
N TYR A 346 -8.74 -19.54 -13.23
CA TYR A 346 -9.75 -18.75 -13.93
C TYR A 346 -9.58 -18.85 -15.45
N GLN A 347 -8.37 -18.62 -15.97
CA GLN A 347 -8.10 -18.71 -17.42
C GLN A 347 -8.35 -20.13 -17.98
N ARG A 348 -8.06 -21.17 -17.18
CA ARG A 348 -8.42 -22.55 -17.54
C ARG A 348 -9.93 -22.73 -17.64
N ASN A 349 -10.71 -22.15 -16.74
CA ASN A 349 -12.18 -22.21 -16.78
C ASN A 349 -12.73 -21.47 -18.00
N GLN A 350 -12.06 -20.39 -18.46
CA GLN A 350 -12.45 -19.66 -19.67
C GLN A 350 -12.24 -20.46 -20.98
N LEU A 351 -11.51 -21.59 -20.95
CA LEU A 351 -11.36 -22.47 -22.10
C LEU A 351 -12.62 -23.28 -22.40
N PHE A 352 -13.46 -23.52 -21.38
CA PHE A 352 -14.68 -24.31 -21.53
C PHE A 352 -15.72 -23.60 -22.40
N PRO A 353 -16.57 -24.36 -23.12
CA PRO A 353 -17.75 -23.81 -23.76
C PRO A 353 -18.69 -23.19 -22.72
N GLN A 354 -19.48 -22.23 -23.15
CA GLN A 354 -20.59 -21.73 -22.35
C GLN A 354 -21.72 -22.75 -22.37
N LEU A 355 -22.19 -23.12 -21.20
CA LEU A 355 -23.36 -23.99 -21.01
C LEU A 355 -24.12 -23.41 -19.82
N ASP A 356 -25.24 -22.78 -20.11
CA ASP A 356 -26.08 -22.11 -19.09
C ASP A 356 -27.44 -22.77 -19.05
N LEU A 357 -27.94 -23.05 -17.86
CA LEU A 357 -29.33 -23.39 -17.63
C LEU A 357 -30.09 -22.06 -17.48
N ILE A 358 -31.08 -21.85 -18.34
CA ILE A 358 -31.92 -20.67 -18.31
C ILE A 358 -33.35 -21.06 -17.99
N GLY A 359 -34.02 -20.23 -17.20
CA GLY A 359 -35.43 -20.43 -16.87
C GLY A 359 -36.11 -19.09 -16.66
N SER A 360 -37.35 -18.99 -17.12
CA SER A 360 -38.20 -17.85 -16.82
C SER A 360 -39.59 -18.29 -16.40
N TYR A 361 -40.15 -17.55 -15.48
CA TYR A 361 -41.55 -17.67 -15.06
C TYR A 361 -42.15 -16.29 -14.95
N GLY A 362 -43.39 -16.11 -15.43
CA GLY A 362 -44.07 -14.83 -15.35
C GLY A 362 -45.54 -14.93 -15.67
N ARG A 363 -46.19 -13.79 -15.61
CA ARG A 363 -47.64 -13.62 -15.90
C ARG A 363 -47.81 -12.37 -16.73
N ASN A 364 -48.82 -12.39 -17.62
CA ASN A 364 -49.18 -11.28 -18.47
C ASN A 364 -50.64 -10.94 -18.23
N GLY A 365 -50.99 -9.66 -18.24
CA GLY A 365 -52.38 -9.19 -18.28
C GLY A 365 -52.67 -8.53 -19.61
N LEU A 366 -53.93 -8.46 -20.03
CA LEU A 366 -54.39 -7.75 -21.19
C LEU A 366 -55.81 -7.26 -21.01
N ASP A 367 -56.01 -5.96 -20.89
CA ASP A 367 -57.34 -5.34 -20.83
C ASP A 367 -57.30 -3.92 -21.43
N ARG A 368 -58.48 -3.37 -21.69
CA ARG A 368 -58.64 -1.96 -22.07
C ARG A 368 -58.57 -0.98 -20.90
N HIS A 369 -58.66 -1.51 -19.68
CA HIS A 369 -58.57 -0.77 -18.44
C HIS A 369 -57.38 -1.30 -17.64
N TRP A 370 -56.57 -0.41 -17.12
CA TRP A 370 -55.36 -0.77 -16.35
C TRP A 370 -55.66 -1.71 -15.15
N GLY A 371 -56.75 -1.45 -14.41
CA GLY A 371 -57.14 -2.28 -13.27
C GLY A 371 -57.48 -3.73 -13.66
N GLY A 372 -58.21 -3.95 -14.75
CA GLY A 372 -58.55 -5.28 -15.26
C GLY A 372 -57.30 -6.05 -15.72
N ALA A 373 -56.40 -5.37 -16.43
CA ALA A 373 -55.14 -6.00 -16.85
C ALA A 373 -54.23 -6.42 -15.64
N LEU A 374 -54.26 -5.69 -14.52
CA LEU A 374 -53.58 -6.09 -13.28
C LEU A 374 -54.29 -7.25 -12.56
N GLU A 375 -55.63 -7.34 -12.61
CA GLU A 375 -56.37 -8.48 -12.09
C GLU A 375 -56.00 -9.77 -12.82
N ASP A 376 -55.80 -9.74 -14.15
CA ASP A 376 -55.30 -10.91 -14.89
C ASP A 376 -53.96 -11.47 -14.36
N ILE A 377 -53.04 -10.58 -13.96
CA ILE A 377 -51.76 -10.99 -13.34
C ILE A 377 -52.00 -11.63 -11.97
N ARG A 378 -52.91 -11.04 -11.18
CA ARG A 378 -53.24 -11.54 -9.84
C ARG A 378 -53.99 -12.87 -9.87
N ASP A 379 -54.94 -13.02 -10.78
CA ASP A 379 -55.83 -14.19 -10.86
C ASP A 379 -55.22 -15.34 -11.69
N GLU A 380 -53.94 -15.24 -12.06
CA GLU A 380 -53.15 -16.30 -12.71
C GLU A 380 -53.65 -16.76 -14.10
N THR A 381 -54.39 -15.90 -14.78
CA THR A 381 -55.10 -16.30 -16.03
C THR A 381 -54.15 -16.56 -17.21
N ASN A 382 -52.99 -15.90 -17.28
CA ASN A 382 -52.06 -15.97 -18.41
C ASN A 382 -50.62 -16.28 -17.96
N PRO A 383 -50.30 -17.50 -17.49
CA PRO A 383 -48.95 -17.85 -17.08
C PRO A 383 -48.01 -17.98 -18.30
N ARG A 384 -46.78 -17.48 -18.14
CA ARG A 384 -45.67 -17.66 -19.09
C ARG A 384 -44.53 -18.37 -18.38
N PHE A 385 -44.05 -19.46 -18.92
CA PHE A 385 -42.84 -20.10 -18.44
C PHE A 385 -41.97 -20.58 -19.61
N SER A 386 -40.68 -20.53 -19.39
CA SER A 386 -39.71 -21.17 -20.30
C SER A 386 -38.55 -21.75 -19.52
N TYR A 387 -38.00 -22.84 -20.02
CA TYR A 387 -36.76 -23.39 -19.56
C TYR A 387 -35.95 -23.87 -20.75
N GLY A 388 -34.63 -23.79 -20.65
CA GLY A 388 -33.77 -24.14 -21.75
C GLY A 388 -32.31 -24.23 -21.38
N ILE A 389 -31.51 -24.66 -22.32
CA ILE A 389 -30.07 -24.73 -22.20
C ILE A 389 -29.48 -23.87 -23.30
N LEU A 390 -28.66 -22.90 -22.91
CA LEU A 390 -27.85 -22.11 -23.82
C LEU A 390 -26.46 -22.76 -23.94
N PHE A 391 -26.15 -23.28 -25.13
CA PHE A 391 -24.82 -23.79 -25.44
C PHE A 391 -24.16 -22.91 -26.50
N SER A 392 -22.91 -22.47 -26.20
CA SER A 392 -22.12 -21.67 -27.14
C SER A 392 -20.64 -22.02 -27.04
N ILE A 393 -20.01 -22.22 -28.18
CA ILE A 393 -18.58 -22.50 -28.29
C ILE A 393 -17.96 -21.62 -29.40
N PRO A 394 -16.95 -20.81 -29.10
CA PRO A 394 -16.19 -20.08 -30.11
C PRO A 394 -15.31 -21.05 -30.90
N LEU A 395 -15.53 -21.18 -32.20
CA LEU A 395 -14.87 -22.19 -33.05
C LEU A 395 -13.33 -22.13 -32.99
N GLY A 396 -12.75 -20.95 -32.95
CA GLY A 396 -11.29 -20.79 -32.85
C GLY A 396 -10.74 -20.80 -31.42
N ASN A 397 -11.49 -20.26 -30.46
CA ASN A 397 -11.13 -20.05 -29.05
C ASN A 397 -9.70 -19.51 -28.83
N ARG A 398 -9.18 -18.68 -29.77
CA ARG A 398 -7.78 -18.20 -29.80
C ARG A 398 -7.47 -17.29 -28.64
N GLY A 399 -8.38 -16.37 -28.28
CA GLY A 399 -8.20 -15.43 -27.18
C GLY A 399 -7.96 -16.15 -25.85
N PRO A 400 -8.92 -16.93 -25.33
CA PRO A 400 -8.76 -17.68 -24.08
C PRO A 400 -7.57 -18.66 -24.09
N LYS A 401 -7.28 -19.36 -25.21
CA LYS A 401 -6.13 -20.24 -25.32
C LYS A 401 -4.80 -19.51 -25.13
N ASN A 402 -4.63 -18.35 -25.75
CA ASN A 402 -3.39 -17.59 -25.63
C ASN A 402 -3.28 -16.88 -24.27
N LEU A 403 -4.38 -16.40 -23.68
CA LEU A 403 -4.41 -15.87 -22.32
C LEU A 403 -4.02 -16.94 -21.28
N TYR A 404 -4.52 -18.17 -21.42
CA TYR A 404 -4.11 -19.27 -20.56
C TYR A 404 -2.62 -19.58 -20.68
N ARG A 405 -2.07 -19.59 -21.92
CA ARG A 405 -0.64 -19.80 -22.16
C ARG A 405 0.21 -18.66 -21.58
N ALA A 406 -0.22 -17.41 -21.77
CA ALA A 406 0.43 -16.24 -21.22
C ALA A 406 0.47 -16.31 -19.68
N THR A 407 -0.66 -16.57 -19.03
CA THR A 407 -0.74 -16.71 -17.57
C THR A 407 0.12 -17.87 -17.05
N LYS A 408 0.24 -18.98 -17.82
CA LYS A 408 1.15 -20.08 -17.48
C LYS A 408 2.61 -19.61 -17.52
N ALA A 409 3.02 -18.90 -18.57
CA ALA A 409 4.36 -18.35 -18.69
C ALA A 409 4.67 -17.29 -17.59
N GLU A 410 3.69 -16.44 -17.25
CA GLU A 410 3.81 -15.48 -16.13
C GLU A 410 4.00 -16.19 -14.78
N LYS A 411 3.36 -17.34 -14.56
CA LYS A 411 3.59 -18.16 -13.37
C LYS A 411 5.01 -18.72 -13.35
N GLU A 412 5.51 -19.25 -14.47
CA GLU A 412 6.88 -19.74 -14.60
C GLU A 412 7.89 -18.61 -14.35
N GLN A 413 7.65 -17.41 -14.87
CA GLN A 413 8.45 -16.21 -14.59
C GLN A 413 8.45 -15.89 -13.08
N ALA A 414 7.29 -15.90 -12.42
CA ALA A 414 7.20 -15.63 -10.98
C ALA A 414 7.95 -16.66 -10.13
N LEU A 415 7.97 -17.94 -10.53
CA LEU A 415 8.77 -18.99 -9.88
C LEU A 415 10.27 -18.75 -10.02
N LEU A 416 10.73 -18.27 -11.19
CA LEU A 416 12.12 -17.90 -11.39
C LEU A 416 12.49 -16.66 -10.57
N GLN A 417 11.60 -15.68 -10.46
CA GLN A 417 11.77 -14.50 -9.61
C GLN A 417 11.86 -14.88 -8.13
N LEU A 418 11.03 -15.83 -7.66
CA LEU A 418 11.15 -16.35 -6.28
C LEU A 418 12.52 -16.99 -6.07
N LYS A 419 12.98 -17.83 -6.97
CA LYS A 419 14.29 -18.48 -6.87
C LYS A 419 15.43 -17.44 -6.85
N GLN A 420 15.33 -16.41 -7.69
CA GLN A 420 16.29 -15.30 -7.69
C GLN A 420 16.30 -14.54 -6.36
N LEU A 421 15.11 -14.26 -5.80
CA LEU A 421 14.99 -13.60 -4.50
C LEU A 421 15.56 -14.47 -3.38
N GLU A 422 15.30 -15.79 -3.37
CA GLU A 422 15.88 -16.73 -2.41
C GLU A 422 17.42 -16.72 -2.46
N GLN A 423 18.02 -16.70 -3.64
CA GLN A 423 19.47 -16.58 -3.80
C GLN A 423 19.99 -15.24 -3.27
N ASN A 424 19.32 -14.14 -3.62
CA ASN A 424 19.71 -12.80 -3.15
C ASN A 424 19.63 -12.70 -1.62
N VAL A 425 18.62 -13.29 -1.00
CA VAL A 425 18.47 -13.35 0.47
C VAL A 425 19.62 -14.13 1.10
N MET A 426 20.00 -15.27 0.54
CA MET A 426 21.16 -16.03 1.03
C MET A 426 22.45 -15.20 0.97
N VAL A 427 22.69 -14.49 -0.14
CA VAL A 427 23.86 -13.62 -0.28
C VAL A 427 23.83 -12.47 0.73
N GLN A 428 22.69 -11.80 0.89
CA GLN A 428 22.53 -10.71 1.87
C GLN A 428 22.81 -11.17 3.29
N ILE A 429 22.37 -12.37 3.66
CA ILE A 429 22.63 -12.94 4.99
C ILE A 429 24.11 -13.31 5.14
N ASP A 430 24.74 -13.91 4.12
CA ASP A 430 26.17 -14.23 4.16
C ASP A 430 27.01 -12.96 4.35
N ASP A 431 26.73 -11.91 3.58
CA ASP A 431 27.39 -10.62 3.70
C ASP A 431 27.19 -9.99 5.09
N ALA A 432 25.95 -10.05 5.62
CA ALA A 432 25.65 -9.50 6.95
C ALA A 432 26.35 -10.28 8.09
N VAL A 433 26.42 -11.61 7.99
CA VAL A 433 27.15 -12.46 8.95
C VAL A 433 28.64 -12.14 8.91
N LYS A 434 29.24 -12.06 7.72
CA LYS A 434 30.65 -11.70 7.57
C LYS A 434 30.93 -10.30 8.06
N LEU A 435 30.05 -9.34 7.76
CA LEU A 435 30.18 -7.97 8.26
C LEU A 435 30.17 -7.94 9.80
N ALA A 436 29.28 -8.67 10.45
CA ALA A 436 29.21 -8.73 11.90
C ALA A 436 30.48 -9.38 12.50
N GLN A 437 30.98 -10.46 11.90
CA GLN A 437 32.22 -11.13 12.33
C GLN A 437 33.45 -10.22 12.19
N THR A 438 33.64 -9.61 11.01
CA THR A 438 34.79 -8.72 10.76
C THR A 438 34.71 -7.44 11.60
N SER A 439 33.49 -6.90 11.84
CA SER A 439 33.31 -5.75 12.72
C SER A 439 33.67 -6.08 14.16
N PHE A 440 33.36 -7.28 14.63
CA PHE A 440 33.78 -7.73 15.96
C PHE A 440 35.31 -7.84 16.09
N GLU A 441 35.97 -8.47 15.12
CA GLU A 441 37.45 -8.57 15.09
C GLU A 441 38.11 -7.19 15.05
N ARG A 442 37.52 -6.25 14.31
CA ARG A 442 38.00 -4.86 14.21
C ARG A 442 37.94 -4.14 15.56
N VAL A 443 36.92 -4.41 16.41
CA VAL A 443 36.84 -3.84 17.76
C VAL A 443 38.06 -4.18 18.59
N ASP A 444 38.53 -5.43 18.58
CA ASP A 444 39.72 -5.83 19.34
C ASP A 444 40.99 -5.19 18.77
N ALA A 445 41.16 -5.18 17.46
CA ALA A 445 42.30 -4.55 16.81
C ALA A 445 42.39 -3.04 17.09
N THR A 446 41.28 -2.32 17.01
CA THR A 446 41.23 -0.86 17.26
C THR A 446 41.43 -0.54 18.75
N ARG A 447 40.94 -1.41 19.67
CA ARG A 447 41.23 -1.31 21.11
C ARG A 447 42.72 -1.42 21.39
N GLN A 448 43.40 -2.40 20.78
CA GLN A 448 44.85 -2.55 20.92
C GLN A 448 45.61 -1.36 20.35
N ALA A 449 45.24 -0.88 19.16
CA ALA A 449 45.82 0.30 18.54
C ALA A 449 45.71 1.54 19.45
N ARG A 450 44.55 1.77 20.08
CA ARG A 450 44.39 2.84 21.08
C ARG A 450 45.33 2.67 22.30
N LEU A 451 45.42 1.46 22.86
CA LEU A 451 46.30 1.19 24.01
C LEU A 451 47.78 1.46 23.68
N TYR A 452 48.23 1.08 22.47
CA TYR A 452 49.59 1.36 22.03
C TYR A 452 49.83 2.85 21.77
N ALA A 453 48.88 3.55 21.16
CA ALA A 453 48.97 4.99 20.96
C ALA A 453 49.02 5.76 22.30
N GLU A 454 48.26 5.32 23.28
CA GLU A 454 48.26 5.91 24.64
C GLU A 454 49.59 5.69 25.34
N ALA A 455 50.14 4.47 25.29
CA ALA A 455 51.47 4.16 25.84
C ALA A 455 52.61 4.92 25.13
N ALA A 456 52.52 5.07 23.78
CA ALA A 456 53.50 5.81 22.99
C ALA A 456 53.49 7.30 23.38
N LEU A 457 52.34 7.91 23.51
CA LEU A 457 52.21 9.32 23.93
C LEU A 457 52.78 9.52 25.34
N ASP A 458 52.42 8.68 26.32
CA ASP A 458 52.94 8.77 27.70
C ASP A 458 54.47 8.66 27.73
N ALA A 459 55.03 7.70 27.01
CA ALA A 459 56.50 7.54 26.93
C ALA A 459 57.18 8.78 26.30
N GLU A 460 56.57 9.36 25.24
CA GLU A 460 57.18 10.50 24.54
C GLU A 460 57.02 11.81 25.34
N GLN A 461 55.92 11.98 26.07
CA GLN A 461 55.79 13.08 27.02
C GLN A 461 56.89 13.05 28.10
N LYS A 462 57.16 11.90 28.70
CA LYS A 462 58.25 11.73 29.63
C LYS A 462 59.64 12.03 29.03
N LYS A 463 59.86 11.68 27.78
CA LYS A 463 61.10 12.06 27.06
C LYS A 463 61.19 13.57 26.84
N LEU A 464 60.07 14.22 26.46
CA LEU A 464 60.04 15.68 26.29
C LEU A 464 60.33 16.43 27.58
N GLU A 465 59.78 15.96 28.71
CA GLU A 465 60.06 16.49 30.06
C GLU A 465 61.56 16.40 30.40
N ASN A 466 62.22 15.32 29.99
CA ASN A 466 63.66 15.10 30.18
C ASN A 466 64.54 15.71 29.08
N GLY A 467 63.98 16.52 28.17
CA GLY A 467 64.72 17.17 27.08
C GLY A 467 65.25 16.23 25.99
N LYS A 468 64.70 14.98 25.89
CA LYS A 468 65.15 13.94 24.95
C LYS A 468 64.17 13.76 23.77
N SER A 469 63.16 14.64 23.62
CA SER A 469 62.23 14.66 22.53
C SER A 469 61.85 16.09 22.12
N THR A 470 61.09 16.21 21.02
CA THR A 470 60.59 17.50 20.52
C THR A 470 59.10 17.60 20.71
N SER A 471 58.58 18.84 20.85
CA SER A 471 57.17 19.14 20.90
C SER A 471 56.42 18.61 19.66
N PHE A 472 57.06 18.61 18.52
CA PHE A 472 56.47 18.12 17.25
C PHE A 472 56.03 16.66 17.33
N ILE A 473 56.90 15.76 17.89
CA ILE A 473 56.59 14.34 18.02
C ILE A 473 55.42 14.14 19.01
N VAL A 474 55.38 14.87 20.10
CA VAL A 474 54.27 14.82 21.06
C VAL A 474 52.96 15.27 20.44
N LEU A 475 52.98 16.37 19.65
CA LEU A 475 51.78 16.85 18.92
C LEU A 475 51.27 15.80 17.93
N GLN A 476 52.16 15.11 17.24
CA GLN A 476 51.79 14.02 16.32
C GLN A 476 51.15 12.86 17.10
N LEU A 477 51.77 12.38 18.16
CA LEU A 477 51.21 11.28 18.96
C LEU A 477 49.89 11.64 19.66
N GLN A 478 49.69 12.91 20.00
CA GLN A 478 48.38 13.39 20.49
C GLN A 478 47.28 13.26 19.41
N ARG A 479 47.57 13.61 18.17
CA ARG A 479 46.64 13.42 17.02
C ARG A 479 46.36 11.94 16.79
N ASP A 480 47.40 11.11 16.79
CA ASP A 480 47.31 9.68 16.56
C ASP A 480 46.44 9.02 17.64
N LEU A 481 46.63 9.40 18.93
CA LEU A 481 45.78 8.92 20.02
C LEU A 481 44.32 9.39 19.89
N THR A 482 44.07 10.64 19.51
CA THR A 482 42.72 11.17 19.29
C THR A 482 42.03 10.39 18.18
N GLY A 483 42.73 10.15 17.07
CA GLY A 483 42.24 9.30 15.97
C GLY A 483 41.95 7.86 16.38
N ALA A 484 42.89 7.23 17.12
CA ALA A 484 42.71 5.86 17.61
C ALA A 484 41.53 5.69 18.58
N ARG A 485 41.29 6.68 19.47
CA ARG A 485 40.10 6.72 20.34
C ARG A 485 38.80 6.84 19.55
N SER A 486 38.73 7.74 18.58
CA SER A 486 37.54 7.89 17.71
C SER A 486 37.28 6.61 16.93
N GLU A 487 38.33 5.93 16.42
CA GLU A 487 38.22 4.70 15.65
C GLU A 487 37.75 3.50 16.48
N GLU A 488 38.21 3.37 17.74
CA GLU A 488 37.70 2.33 18.67
C GLU A 488 36.21 2.51 18.92
N ILE A 489 35.74 3.75 19.18
CA ILE A 489 34.32 4.02 19.43
C ILE A 489 33.50 3.77 18.16
N ARG A 490 34.03 4.15 16.98
CA ARG A 490 33.41 3.87 15.69
C ARG A 490 33.24 2.36 15.45
N SER A 491 34.29 1.58 15.70
CA SER A 491 34.24 0.12 15.51
C SER A 491 33.20 -0.56 16.42
N LEU A 492 33.03 -0.07 17.65
CA LEU A 492 31.98 -0.51 18.58
C LEU A 492 30.56 -0.20 18.04
N ALA A 493 30.35 1.00 17.50
CA ALA A 493 29.09 1.38 16.89
C ALA A 493 28.80 0.54 15.63
N ASP A 494 29.80 0.36 14.76
CA ASP A 494 29.69 -0.41 13.52
C ASP A 494 29.37 -1.89 13.79
N TYR A 495 29.91 -2.50 14.85
CA TYR A 495 29.55 -3.85 15.24
C TYR A 495 28.06 -3.96 15.66
N ASN A 496 27.57 -3.05 16.49
CA ASN A 496 26.17 -3.06 16.92
C ASN A 496 25.21 -2.80 15.73
N LYS A 497 25.59 -1.91 14.81
CA LYS A 497 24.83 -1.70 13.55
C LYS A 497 24.86 -2.93 12.64
N ALA A 498 25.99 -3.64 12.57
CA ALA A 498 26.10 -4.87 11.80
C ALA A 498 25.17 -5.97 12.33
N LEU A 499 25.03 -6.07 13.66
CA LEU A 499 24.08 -7.00 14.29
C LEU A 499 22.61 -6.61 14.00
N ALA A 500 22.27 -5.33 14.02
CA ALA A 500 20.93 -4.85 13.63
C ALA A 500 20.65 -5.15 12.15
N GLN A 501 21.64 -4.95 11.27
CA GLN A 501 21.54 -5.28 9.85
C GLN A 501 21.38 -6.79 9.62
N LEU A 502 22.07 -7.63 10.38
CA LEU A 502 21.90 -9.08 10.33
C LEU A 502 20.48 -9.49 10.73
N ALA A 503 19.96 -8.94 11.83
CA ALA A 503 18.59 -9.20 12.25
C ALA A 503 17.56 -8.83 11.18
N PHE A 504 17.79 -7.71 10.48
CA PHE A 504 16.96 -7.32 9.31
C PHE A 504 17.08 -8.33 8.17
N ALA A 505 18.29 -8.72 7.80
CA ALA A 505 18.54 -9.68 6.72
C ALA A 505 17.94 -11.07 7.01
N GLU A 506 17.94 -11.52 8.26
CA GLU A 506 17.30 -12.76 8.72
C GLU A 506 15.77 -12.65 8.87
N GLY A 507 15.23 -11.44 8.99
CA GLY A 507 13.82 -11.23 9.32
C GLY A 507 13.51 -11.36 10.83
N SER A 508 14.53 -11.38 11.68
CA SER A 508 14.44 -11.66 13.13
C SER A 508 14.34 -10.40 14.00
N VAL A 509 14.17 -9.21 13.42
CA VAL A 509 14.10 -7.92 14.13
C VAL A 509 13.07 -7.93 15.26
N PHE A 510 11.91 -8.55 15.07
CA PHE A 510 10.85 -8.64 16.07
C PHE A 510 11.27 -9.50 17.27
N GLU A 511 11.92 -10.64 17.01
CA GLU A 511 12.39 -11.56 18.06
C GLU A 511 13.52 -10.91 18.88
N ARG A 512 14.47 -10.27 18.20
CA ARG A 512 15.60 -9.60 18.84
C ARG A 512 15.17 -8.46 19.76
N ASN A 513 14.18 -7.67 19.35
CA ASN A 513 13.70 -6.51 20.11
C ASN A 513 12.47 -6.83 20.98
N HIS A 514 12.10 -8.10 21.14
CA HIS A 514 10.93 -8.55 21.91
C HIS A 514 9.63 -7.81 21.54
N LEU A 515 9.46 -7.48 20.24
CA LEU A 515 8.32 -6.74 19.76
C LEU A 515 7.17 -7.67 19.38
N THR A 516 6.00 -7.45 19.96
CA THR A 516 4.73 -8.04 19.54
C THR A 516 3.99 -7.02 18.68
N VAL A 517 3.87 -7.29 17.38
CA VAL A 517 3.14 -6.40 16.46
C VAL A 517 1.77 -6.99 16.21
N GLU A 518 0.73 -6.43 16.84
CA GLU A 518 -0.65 -6.66 16.44
C GLU A 518 -0.97 -5.77 15.22
N ILE A 519 -1.18 -6.39 14.06
CA ILE A 519 -1.70 -5.72 12.87
C ILE A 519 -3.23 -5.79 13.01
N LYS A 520 -3.83 -4.68 13.46
CA LYS A 520 -5.30 -4.55 13.55
C LYS A 520 -5.88 -4.21 12.18
#